data_f2dad8b87fcb02c68479475b39ae7488
#
_entry.id   f2dad8b87fcb02c68479475b39ae7488
#
_cell.length_a   1.000
_cell.length_b   1.000
_cell.length_c   1.000
_cell.angle_alpha   90.00
_cell.angle_beta   90.00
_cell.angle_gamma   90.00
#
_symmetry.space_group_name_H-M   'P 1'
#
loop_
_entity.id
_entity.type
_entity.pdbx_description
1 polymer ?
#
loop_
_entity_poly.entity_id
_entity_poly.type
_entity_poly.pdbx_seq_one_letter_code
_entity_poly.pdbx_strand_id
1 'polypeptide(L)'
;MILCDTGPLVAVLNRNDPQHARCAAVLQKLPAAPLLTTMPCLVEAMYLLRRVAGAEGQSRLWQMRHEGKLVVHLHTDAELDRIEALMRQYEDVPMDFADASLVVAAESLGLSEIFTLDSHFYAYRISTGEAFIVYPGLGE
;
A
#
# COMPACT_ATOMS: atom_id res chain seq x y z
N MET A 1 4.20 -11.26 -5.01
CA MET A 1 3.25 -10.31 -4.40
C MET A 1 3.68 -8.88 -4.69
N ILE A 2 2.74 -7.98 -4.74
CA ILE A 2 2.96 -6.55 -4.94
C ILE A 2 2.46 -5.82 -3.71
N LEU A 3 3.26 -4.89 -3.20
CA LEU A 3 2.85 -4.03 -2.09
C LEU A 3 1.67 -3.16 -2.52
N CYS A 4 0.74 -2.91 -1.61
CA CYS A 4 -0.44 -2.10 -1.88
C CYS A 4 -0.64 -1.07 -0.77
N ASP A 5 -0.61 0.20 -1.16
CA ASP A 5 -0.88 1.34 -0.29
C ASP A 5 -2.39 1.52 -0.05
N THR A 6 -2.72 2.37 0.91
CA THR A 6 -4.09 2.71 1.29
C THR A 6 -4.93 3.26 0.13
N GLY A 7 -4.38 4.19 -0.65
CA GLY A 7 -5.10 4.87 -1.73
C GLY A 7 -5.74 3.91 -2.74
N PRO A 8 -4.96 3.00 -3.33
CA PRO A 8 -5.51 2.01 -4.25
C PRO A 8 -6.54 1.06 -3.63
N LEU A 9 -6.36 0.65 -2.36
CA LEU A 9 -7.33 -0.19 -1.69
C LEU A 9 -8.70 0.49 -1.61
N VAL A 10 -8.71 1.76 -1.21
CA VAL A 10 -9.95 2.55 -1.13
C VAL A 10 -10.53 2.77 -2.54
N ALA A 11 -9.71 3.14 -3.51
CA ALA A 11 -10.16 3.43 -4.87
C ALA A 11 -10.78 2.21 -5.54
N VAL A 12 -10.20 1.03 -5.37
CA VAL A 12 -10.73 -0.20 -5.94
C VAL A 12 -12.09 -0.56 -5.35
N LEU A 13 -12.28 -0.30 -4.07
CA LEU A 13 -13.49 -0.69 -3.33
C LEU A 13 -14.56 0.41 -3.27
N ASN A 14 -14.25 1.60 -3.75
CA ASN A 14 -15.20 2.72 -3.83
C ASN A 14 -15.38 3.15 -5.29
N ARG A 15 -16.50 2.76 -5.90
CA ARG A 15 -16.80 3.07 -7.30
C ARG A 15 -16.89 4.58 -7.59
N ASN A 16 -17.16 5.39 -6.58
CA ASN A 16 -17.26 6.83 -6.69
C ASN A 16 -15.91 7.55 -6.53
N ASP A 17 -14.85 6.81 -6.24
CA ASP A 17 -13.52 7.39 -6.14
C ASP A 17 -13.04 7.86 -7.51
N PRO A 18 -12.49 9.09 -7.63
CA PRO A 18 -11.95 9.59 -8.90
C PRO A 18 -10.89 8.69 -9.53
N GLN A 19 -10.18 7.90 -8.72
CA GLN A 19 -9.13 6.99 -9.16
C GLN A 19 -9.61 5.55 -9.38
N HIS A 20 -10.92 5.29 -9.21
CA HIS A 20 -11.45 3.92 -9.27
C HIS A 20 -11.12 3.23 -10.60
N ALA A 21 -11.45 3.85 -11.73
CA ALA A 21 -11.25 3.25 -13.05
C ALA A 21 -9.76 2.98 -13.31
N ARG A 22 -8.89 3.92 -12.94
CA ARG A 22 -7.44 3.81 -13.10
C ARG A 22 -6.88 2.65 -12.28
N CYS A 23 -7.27 2.56 -11.01
CA CYS A 23 -6.81 1.49 -10.12
C CYS A 23 -7.38 0.12 -10.52
N ALA A 24 -8.64 0.05 -10.92
CA ALA A 24 -9.24 -1.19 -11.42
C ALA A 24 -8.50 -1.70 -12.67
N ALA A 25 -8.13 -0.80 -13.58
CA ALA A 25 -7.36 -1.16 -14.78
C ALA A 25 -5.97 -1.71 -14.43
N VAL A 26 -5.31 -1.13 -13.42
CA VAL A 26 -4.02 -1.63 -12.91
C VAL A 26 -4.19 -3.07 -12.40
N LEU A 27 -5.19 -3.32 -11.55
CA LEU A 27 -5.43 -4.66 -11.01
C LEU A 27 -5.61 -5.71 -12.09
N GLN A 28 -6.27 -5.38 -13.19
CA GLN A 28 -6.49 -6.31 -14.29
C GLN A 28 -5.20 -6.67 -15.03
N LYS A 29 -4.21 -5.77 -15.00
CA LYS A 29 -2.92 -5.97 -15.67
C LYS A 29 -1.88 -6.64 -14.79
N LEU A 30 -2.04 -6.56 -13.47
CA LEU A 30 -1.09 -7.17 -12.55
C LEU A 30 -1.20 -8.70 -12.59
N PRO A 31 -0.08 -9.42 -12.34
CA PRO A 31 -0.13 -10.88 -12.24
C PRO A 31 -1.16 -11.33 -11.20
N ALA A 32 -1.72 -12.52 -11.40
CA ALA A 32 -2.67 -13.13 -10.47
C ALA A 32 -1.97 -13.58 -9.18
N ALA A 33 -1.53 -12.62 -8.37
CA ALA A 33 -0.87 -12.83 -7.09
C ALA A 33 -1.52 -11.94 -6.03
N PRO A 34 -1.47 -12.32 -4.75
CA PRO A 34 -2.04 -11.48 -3.69
C PRO A 34 -1.36 -10.10 -3.66
N LEU A 35 -2.14 -9.10 -3.30
CA LEU A 35 -1.61 -7.81 -2.86
C LEU A 35 -1.15 -7.95 -1.41
N LEU A 36 -0.04 -7.30 -1.08
CA LEU A 36 0.47 -7.24 0.27
C LEU A 36 0.31 -5.83 0.82
N THR A 37 -0.42 -5.68 1.91
CA THR A 37 -0.50 -4.41 2.62
C THR A 37 0.09 -4.54 4.03
N THR A 38 0.14 -3.46 4.76
CA THR A 38 0.61 -3.42 6.15
C THR A 38 -0.53 -3.07 7.08
N MET A 39 -0.35 -3.31 8.37
CA MET A 39 -1.37 -2.97 9.37
C MET A 39 -1.70 -1.48 9.39
N PRO A 40 -0.73 -0.53 9.36
CA PRO A 40 -1.06 0.89 9.26
C PRO A 40 -1.91 1.24 8.05
N CYS A 41 -1.60 0.68 6.88
CA CYS A 41 -2.39 0.91 5.66
C CYS A 41 -3.79 0.30 5.78
N LEU A 42 -3.92 -0.88 6.37
CA LEU A 42 -5.21 -1.52 6.58
C LEU A 42 -6.11 -0.68 7.50
N VAL A 43 -5.56 -0.17 8.60
CA VAL A 43 -6.29 0.69 9.54
C VAL A 43 -6.79 1.95 8.84
N GLU A 44 -5.92 2.61 8.09
CA GLU A 44 -6.28 3.81 7.34
C GLU A 44 -7.34 3.52 6.28
N ALA A 45 -7.20 2.43 5.54
CA ALA A 45 -8.17 2.01 4.53
C ALA A 45 -9.54 1.71 5.14
N MET A 46 -9.58 1.02 6.28
CA MET A 46 -10.84 0.74 7.00
C MET A 46 -11.54 2.03 7.43
N TYR A 47 -10.78 2.98 7.96
CA TYR A 47 -11.32 4.28 8.36
C TYR A 47 -11.90 5.05 7.16
N LEU A 48 -11.15 5.15 6.08
CA LEU A 48 -11.59 5.88 4.89
C LEU A 48 -12.78 5.19 4.22
N LEU A 49 -12.77 3.85 4.10
CA LEU A 49 -13.88 3.10 3.53
C LEU A 49 -15.17 3.28 4.32
N ARG A 50 -15.09 3.32 5.66
CA ARG A 50 -16.27 3.60 6.48
C ARG A 50 -16.92 4.93 6.12
N ARG A 51 -16.11 5.95 5.84
CA ARG A 51 -16.61 7.29 5.50
C ARG A 51 -17.22 7.37 4.11
N VAL A 52 -16.65 6.68 3.12
CA VAL A 52 -17.05 6.84 1.71
C VAL A 52 -17.94 5.71 1.18
N ALA A 53 -17.92 4.54 1.81
CA ALA A 53 -18.64 3.35 1.35
C ALA A 53 -19.33 2.58 2.49
N GLY A 54 -19.27 3.09 3.72
CA GLY A 54 -19.94 2.51 4.88
C GLY A 54 -19.40 1.14 5.30
N ALA A 55 -20.21 0.43 6.09
CA ALA A 55 -19.84 -0.89 6.59
C ALA A 55 -19.65 -1.91 5.46
N GLU A 56 -20.36 -1.74 4.36
CA GLU A 56 -20.22 -2.63 3.20
C GLU A 56 -18.83 -2.51 2.55
N GLY A 57 -18.29 -1.29 2.43
CA GLY A 57 -16.94 -1.08 1.93
C GLY A 57 -15.90 -1.77 2.81
N GLN A 58 -16.06 -1.66 4.13
CA GLN A 58 -15.19 -2.36 5.08
C GLN A 58 -15.30 -3.88 4.93
N SER A 59 -16.52 -4.40 4.78
CA SER A 59 -16.75 -5.84 4.59
C SER A 59 -16.07 -6.37 3.33
N ARG A 60 -16.07 -5.60 2.25
CA ARG A 60 -15.39 -5.98 1.00
C ARG A 60 -13.88 -6.07 1.19
N LEU A 61 -13.29 -5.20 1.99
CA LEU A 61 -11.86 -5.26 2.29
C LEU A 61 -11.54 -6.54 3.09
N TRP A 62 -12.33 -6.85 4.11
CA TRP A 62 -12.20 -8.11 4.84
C TRP A 62 -12.37 -9.33 3.92
N GLN A 63 -13.28 -9.27 2.97
CA GLN A 63 -13.50 -10.36 2.03
C GLN A 63 -12.28 -10.59 1.14
N MET A 64 -11.63 -9.54 0.66
CA MET A 64 -10.37 -9.69 -0.08
C MET A 64 -9.33 -10.48 0.72
N ARG A 65 -9.23 -10.20 2.03
CA ARG A 65 -8.34 -10.94 2.91
C ARG A 65 -8.75 -12.41 3.04
N HIS A 66 -10.03 -12.69 3.27
CA HIS A 66 -10.55 -14.06 3.40
C HIS A 66 -10.35 -14.88 2.13
N GLU A 67 -10.43 -14.24 0.97
CA GLU A 67 -10.23 -14.89 -0.32
C GLU A 67 -8.75 -15.04 -0.70
N GLY A 68 -7.84 -14.59 0.15
CA GLY A 68 -6.40 -14.65 -0.12
C GLY A 68 -5.90 -13.64 -1.16
N LYS A 69 -6.73 -12.67 -1.55
CA LYS A 69 -6.35 -11.62 -2.49
C LYS A 69 -5.56 -10.49 -1.84
N LEU A 70 -5.65 -10.38 -0.53
CA LEU A 70 -4.96 -9.39 0.28
C LEU A 70 -4.30 -10.09 1.46
N VAL A 71 -2.99 -9.90 1.59
CA VAL A 71 -2.19 -10.37 2.72
C VAL A 71 -1.77 -9.17 3.55
N VAL A 72 -1.84 -9.27 4.87
CA VAL A 72 -1.46 -8.18 5.78
C VAL A 72 -0.17 -8.55 6.48
N HIS A 73 0.87 -7.74 6.27
CA HIS A 73 2.15 -7.88 6.95
C HIS A 73 2.07 -7.27 8.35
N LEU A 74 2.47 -8.03 9.35
CA LEU A 74 2.57 -7.58 10.74
C LEU A 74 4.05 -7.33 11.07
N HIS A 75 4.36 -6.12 11.55
CA HIS A 75 5.73 -5.74 11.84
C HIS A 75 6.20 -6.27 13.20
N THR A 76 7.45 -6.69 13.25
CA THR A 76 8.15 -7.03 14.49
C THR A 76 8.65 -5.77 15.19
N ASP A 77 9.09 -5.89 16.44
CA ASP A 77 9.71 -4.78 17.17
C ASP A 77 10.95 -4.23 16.45
N ALA A 78 11.77 -5.11 15.89
CA ALA A 78 12.94 -4.70 15.11
C ALA A 78 12.54 -3.90 13.86
N GLU A 79 11.47 -4.31 13.21
CA GLU A 79 10.93 -3.58 12.06
C GLU A 79 10.37 -2.21 12.46
N LEU A 80 9.77 -2.10 13.65
CA LEU A 80 9.30 -0.80 14.18
C LEU A 80 10.47 0.17 14.40
N ASP A 81 11.60 -0.32 14.89
CA ASP A 81 12.82 0.49 15.03
C ASP A 81 13.31 0.98 13.66
N ARG A 82 13.24 0.13 12.64
CA ARG A 82 13.60 0.50 11.26
C ARG A 82 12.63 1.54 10.70
N ILE A 83 11.33 1.42 10.97
CA ILE A 83 10.31 2.40 10.59
C ILE A 83 10.65 3.77 11.18
N GLU A 84 10.97 3.81 12.46
CA GLU A 84 11.35 5.06 13.14
C GLU A 84 12.55 5.70 12.45
N ALA A 85 13.59 4.92 12.14
CA ALA A 85 14.79 5.41 11.45
C ALA A 85 14.48 5.97 10.06
N LEU A 86 13.61 5.31 9.30
CA LEU A 86 13.21 5.77 7.97
C LEU A 86 12.42 7.08 8.03
N MET A 87 11.51 7.21 8.99
CA MET A 87 10.74 8.45 9.14
C MET A 87 11.65 9.64 9.44
N ARG A 88 12.72 9.44 10.21
CA ARG A 88 13.75 10.45 10.44
C ARG A 88 14.55 10.76 9.18
N GLN A 89 14.97 9.73 8.45
CA GLN A 89 15.76 9.88 7.22
C GLN A 89 15.01 10.68 6.16
N TYR A 90 13.71 10.46 6.02
CA TYR A 90 12.87 11.08 4.98
C TYR A 90 11.94 12.18 5.53
N GLU A 91 12.28 12.81 6.66
CA GLU A 91 11.41 13.83 7.26
C GLU A 91 11.12 15.01 6.34
N ASP A 92 12.03 15.34 5.42
CA ASP A 92 11.88 16.43 4.46
C ASP A 92 11.07 16.05 3.22
N VAL A 93 10.83 14.77 2.96
CA VAL A 93 10.12 14.31 1.75
C VAL A 93 8.61 14.49 1.81
N PRO A 94 7.78 14.32 2.83
CA PRO A 94 7.86 13.57 4.08
C PRO A 94 7.55 12.08 3.91
N MET A 95 7.84 11.30 4.94
CA MET A 95 7.44 9.90 5.04
C MET A 95 6.63 9.71 6.32
N ASP A 96 5.35 9.33 6.19
CA ASP A 96 4.52 9.02 7.35
C ASP A 96 4.70 7.55 7.78
N PHE A 97 4.01 7.17 8.87
CA PHE A 97 4.11 5.83 9.41
C PHE A 97 3.66 4.76 8.41
N ALA A 98 2.56 5.01 7.69
CA ALA A 98 2.06 4.06 6.69
C ALA A 98 3.06 3.88 5.55
N ASP A 99 3.65 4.97 5.04
CA ASP A 99 4.69 4.90 4.01
C ASP A 99 5.90 4.09 4.47
N ALA A 100 6.40 4.40 5.66
CA ALA A 100 7.56 3.69 6.24
C ALA A 100 7.25 2.21 6.46
N SER A 101 6.02 1.89 6.85
CA SER A 101 5.59 0.50 7.04
C SER A 101 5.69 -0.32 5.77
N LEU A 102 5.35 0.29 4.63
CA LEU A 102 5.45 -0.35 3.31
C LEU A 102 6.91 -0.54 2.88
N VAL A 103 7.75 0.47 3.10
CA VAL A 103 9.19 0.35 2.78
C VAL A 103 9.82 -0.78 3.59
N VAL A 104 9.53 -0.87 4.88
CA VAL A 104 10.08 -1.94 5.73
C VAL A 104 9.55 -3.31 5.33
N ALA A 105 8.27 -3.43 4.98
CA ALA A 105 7.73 -4.69 4.45
C ALA A 105 8.44 -5.09 3.15
N ALA A 106 8.72 -4.13 2.27
CA ALA A 106 9.50 -4.38 1.05
C ALA A 106 10.88 -4.94 1.37
N GLU A 107 11.58 -4.33 2.31
CA GLU A 107 12.91 -4.77 2.74
C GLU A 107 12.88 -6.18 3.33
N SER A 108 11.91 -6.44 4.22
CA SER A 108 11.82 -7.73 4.91
C SER A 108 11.44 -8.89 4.00
N LEU A 109 10.66 -8.63 2.96
CA LEU A 109 10.11 -9.65 2.08
C LEU A 109 10.78 -9.71 0.70
N GLY A 110 11.74 -8.83 0.44
CA GLY A 110 12.43 -8.78 -0.85
C GLY A 110 11.51 -8.35 -1.99
N LEU A 111 10.59 -7.42 -1.72
CA LEU A 111 9.66 -6.89 -2.72
C LEU A 111 10.10 -5.50 -3.15
N SER A 112 9.87 -5.17 -4.43
CA SER A 112 10.22 -3.85 -4.98
C SER A 112 9.09 -3.21 -5.77
N GLU A 113 8.00 -3.93 -6.01
CA GLU A 113 6.86 -3.43 -6.75
C GLU A 113 5.77 -2.94 -5.80
N ILE A 114 5.21 -1.77 -6.08
CA ILE A 114 4.20 -1.16 -5.23
C ILE A 114 3.05 -0.57 -6.04
N PHE A 115 1.83 -0.84 -5.59
CA PHE A 115 0.60 -0.23 -6.08
C PHE A 115 0.27 0.95 -5.15
N THR A 116 0.50 2.16 -5.62
CA THR A 116 0.29 3.39 -4.83
C THR A 116 -0.10 4.55 -5.75
N LEU A 117 -0.82 5.50 -5.21
CA LEU A 117 -1.14 6.76 -5.86
C LEU A 117 -0.25 7.91 -5.34
N ASP A 118 0.65 7.61 -4.41
CA ASP A 118 1.53 8.59 -3.78
C ASP A 118 2.86 8.67 -4.54
N SER A 119 3.12 9.82 -5.17
CA SER A 119 4.35 10.07 -5.94
C SER A 119 5.61 10.07 -5.08
N HIS A 120 5.52 10.18 -3.76
CA HIS A 120 6.69 10.10 -2.88
C HIS A 120 7.41 8.76 -2.99
N PHE A 121 6.72 7.68 -3.39
CA PHE A 121 7.35 6.37 -3.59
C PHE A 121 8.37 6.35 -4.73
N TYR A 122 8.39 7.35 -5.60
CA TYR A 122 9.49 7.53 -6.55
C TYR A 122 10.79 8.02 -5.89
N ALA A 123 10.69 8.69 -4.73
CA ALA A 123 11.84 9.17 -3.97
C ALA A 123 12.36 8.16 -2.95
N TYR A 124 11.50 7.33 -2.40
CA TYR A 124 11.88 6.35 -1.38
C TYR A 124 12.76 5.26 -1.97
N ARG A 125 13.66 4.72 -1.15
CA ARG A 125 14.57 3.63 -1.52
C ARG A 125 14.51 2.53 -0.47
N ILE A 126 14.61 1.28 -0.91
CA ILE A 126 14.81 0.14 -0.01
C ILE A 126 16.27 0.09 0.44
N SER A 127 16.58 -0.74 1.45
CA SER A 127 17.91 -0.78 2.09
C SER A 127 19.07 -1.05 1.12
N THR A 128 18.80 -1.72 -0.01
CA THR A 128 19.80 -1.96 -1.07
C THR A 128 20.09 -0.72 -1.91
N GLY A 129 19.34 0.37 -1.73
CA GLY A 129 19.41 1.57 -2.57
C GLY A 129 18.54 1.51 -3.81
N GLU A 130 17.82 0.40 -4.04
CA GLU A 130 16.96 0.25 -5.19
C GLU A 130 15.71 1.13 -5.09
N ALA A 131 15.26 1.63 -6.25
CA ALA A 131 13.99 2.34 -6.38
C ALA A 131 12.83 1.36 -6.42
N PHE A 132 11.64 1.84 -6.02
CA PHE A 132 10.40 1.09 -6.23
C PHE A 132 9.97 1.12 -7.69
N ILE A 133 9.37 0.05 -8.15
CA ILE A 133 8.60 -0.01 -9.40
C ILE A 133 7.16 0.33 -9.02
N VAL A 134 6.69 1.49 -9.43
CA VAL A 134 5.40 2.06 -9.01
C VAL A 134 4.32 1.79 -10.04
N TYR A 135 3.17 1.30 -9.56
CA TYR A 135 1.94 1.13 -10.36
C TYR A 135 0.83 2.01 -9.76
N PRO A 136 0.01 2.71 -10.56
CA PRO A 136 0.21 2.91 -12.00
C PRO A 136 1.51 3.65 -12.29
N GLY A 137 2.14 3.34 -13.43
CA GLY A 137 3.31 4.06 -13.88
C GLY A 137 2.96 5.48 -14.33
N LEU A 138 4.00 6.29 -14.58
CA LEU A 138 3.83 7.64 -15.10
C LEU A 138 3.14 7.59 -16.47
N GLY A 139 2.06 8.36 -16.64
CA GLY A 139 1.30 8.42 -17.88
C GLY A 139 0.22 7.34 -18.06
N GLU A 140 0.03 6.49 -17.07
CA GLU A 140 -1.04 5.49 -17.06
C GLU A 140 -2.34 6.01 -16.42
#